data_3b729a2337c3fd86f4c80340858c151b
#
_entry.id   3b729a2337c3fd86f4c80340858c151b
#
_cell.length_a   1.000
_cell.length_b   1.000
_cell.length_c   1.000
_cell.angle_alpha   90.00
_cell.angle_beta   90.00
_cell.angle_gamma   90.00
#
_symmetry.space_group_name_H-M   'P 1'
#
loop_
_entity.id
_entity.type
_entity.pdbx_description
1 polymer ?
#
loop_
_entity_poly.entity_id
_entity_poly.type
_entity_poly.pdbx_seq_one_letter_code
_entity_poly.pdbx_strand_id
1 'polypeptide(L)'
;MKELKGKVAAVTGAASGLGRSMALAFAAEGMDLALADVDEVSLSSVQDEVLAKGVRAITLKVDVADAQQIEGFRDQTLTRLGGVHVVCNNAGVSPLGAVWENSAADWQWILGVNLWGVVHGVRAFAPHLIAQDEGHIVNTASVSGLISPPGSGAYNVTKHAVVALSESLHHDLRERNSHVGVSVLCPAYVPTGIVDSERNRPKELGVSKKSEQTLAREAMLRKAVKSGKVSADQVAQAVVAAIKAERFYILTHPKIKGAIQARMEDILNGRAPRNPLAL
;
A
#
# COMPACT_ATOMS: atom_id res chain seq x y z
N MET A 1 12.25 9.23 -11.88
CA MET A 1 11.61 10.58 -12.10
C MET A 1 12.17 11.58 -11.10
N LYS A 2 12.90 12.62 -11.53
CA LYS A 2 13.57 13.58 -10.62
C LYS A 2 12.70 14.78 -10.29
N GLU A 3 11.92 15.26 -11.26
CA GLU A 3 11.04 16.43 -11.11
C GLU A 3 9.58 15.99 -10.93
N LEU A 4 8.94 16.47 -9.88
CA LEU A 4 7.55 16.10 -9.53
C LEU A 4 6.58 17.28 -9.72
N LYS A 5 7.05 18.52 -9.71
CA LYS A 5 6.21 19.71 -9.81
C LYS A 5 5.41 19.71 -11.13
N GLY A 6 4.12 20.01 -11.03
CA GLY A 6 3.20 20.05 -12.18
C GLY A 6 2.79 18.69 -12.72
N LYS A 7 3.24 17.58 -12.11
CA LYS A 7 2.83 16.22 -12.44
C LYS A 7 1.61 15.81 -11.62
N VAL A 8 1.01 14.66 -11.94
CA VAL A 8 -0.21 14.15 -11.30
C VAL A 8 0.10 12.86 -10.56
N ALA A 9 -0.35 12.75 -9.30
CA ALA A 9 -0.30 11.52 -8.53
C ALA A 9 -1.71 10.98 -8.26
N ALA A 10 -1.91 9.68 -8.46
CA ALA A 10 -3.10 8.93 -8.09
C ALA A 10 -2.81 8.07 -6.86
N VAL A 11 -3.62 8.22 -5.78
CA VAL A 11 -3.40 7.53 -4.51
C VAL A 11 -4.67 6.83 -4.07
N THR A 12 -4.61 5.51 -3.84
CA THR A 12 -5.69 4.74 -3.23
C THR A 12 -5.52 4.60 -1.72
N GLY A 13 -6.62 4.47 -0.98
CA GLY A 13 -6.60 4.49 0.48
C GLY A 13 -6.16 5.86 1.02
N ALA A 14 -6.57 6.93 0.33
CA ALA A 14 -6.08 8.29 0.56
C ALA A 14 -6.75 9.01 1.74
N ALA A 15 -7.85 8.48 2.28
CA ALA A 15 -8.60 9.13 3.35
C ALA A 15 -7.88 9.14 4.71
N SER A 16 -6.86 8.31 4.90
CA SER A 16 -6.18 8.22 6.21
C SER A 16 -4.74 7.67 6.10
N GLY A 17 -4.04 7.68 7.23
CA GLY A 17 -2.76 6.99 7.43
C GLY A 17 -1.71 7.31 6.36
N LEU A 18 -1.10 6.28 5.77
CA LEU A 18 -0.04 6.45 4.78
C LEU A 18 -0.53 7.12 3.50
N GLY A 19 -1.75 6.79 3.03
CA GLY A 19 -2.33 7.37 1.82
C GLY A 19 -2.50 8.89 1.95
N ARG A 20 -3.09 9.35 3.06
CA ARG A 20 -3.19 10.78 3.37
C ARG A 20 -1.82 11.46 3.42
N SER A 21 -0.86 10.87 4.16
CA SER A 21 0.48 11.46 4.27
C SER A 21 1.21 11.50 2.92
N MET A 22 1.07 10.47 2.07
CA MET A 22 1.61 10.50 0.70
C MET A 22 0.95 11.58 -0.15
N ALA A 23 -0.37 11.73 -0.10
CA ALA A 23 -1.09 12.79 -0.80
C ALA A 23 -0.57 14.18 -0.43
N LEU A 24 -0.40 14.45 0.88
CA LEU A 24 0.13 15.71 1.38
C LEU A 24 1.60 15.95 1.00
N ALA A 25 2.41 14.89 0.99
CA ALA A 25 3.81 14.96 0.58
C ALA A 25 3.94 15.29 -0.92
N PHE A 26 3.14 14.64 -1.78
CA PHE A 26 3.10 14.95 -3.22
C PHE A 26 2.56 16.35 -3.49
N ALA A 27 1.53 16.79 -2.77
CA ALA A 27 1.03 18.16 -2.88
C ALA A 27 2.10 19.19 -2.51
N ALA A 28 2.91 18.92 -1.48
CA ALA A 28 4.05 19.76 -1.10
C ALA A 28 5.16 19.81 -2.17
N GLU A 29 5.28 18.77 -3.00
CA GLU A 29 6.17 18.75 -4.17
C GLU A 29 5.54 19.46 -5.40
N GLY A 30 4.33 20.00 -5.27
CA GLY A 30 3.63 20.72 -6.34
C GLY A 30 2.95 19.79 -7.36
N MET A 31 2.60 18.57 -6.97
CA MET A 31 1.82 17.64 -7.80
C MET A 31 0.32 17.87 -7.62
N ASP A 32 -0.45 17.69 -8.69
CA ASP A 32 -1.90 17.55 -8.62
C ASP A 32 -2.29 16.14 -8.16
N LEU A 33 -3.42 16.02 -7.46
CA LEU A 33 -3.80 14.77 -6.77
C LEU A 33 -5.14 14.22 -7.26
N ALA A 34 -5.16 12.91 -7.60
CA ALA A 34 -6.36 12.10 -7.67
C ALA A 34 -6.38 11.18 -6.43
N LEU A 35 -7.38 11.31 -5.60
CA LEU A 35 -7.51 10.64 -4.31
C LEU A 35 -8.70 9.69 -4.33
N ALA A 36 -8.48 8.44 -3.95
CA ALA A 36 -9.50 7.41 -3.92
C ALA A 36 -9.56 6.71 -2.55
N ASP A 37 -10.76 6.53 -2.02
CA ASP A 37 -11.03 5.76 -0.79
C ASP A 37 -12.50 5.34 -0.77
N VAL A 38 -12.86 4.40 0.10
CA VAL A 38 -14.26 4.06 0.40
C VAL A 38 -14.87 5.02 1.43
N ASP A 39 -14.05 5.69 2.25
CA ASP A 39 -14.45 6.68 3.25
C ASP A 39 -14.50 8.08 2.64
N GLU A 40 -15.65 8.43 2.06
CA GLU A 40 -15.85 9.72 1.39
C GLU A 40 -15.73 10.92 2.33
N VAL A 41 -16.13 10.78 3.58
CA VAL A 41 -16.11 11.88 4.56
C VAL A 41 -14.67 12.27 4.89
N SER A 42 -13.87 11.29 5.28
CA SER A 42 -12.44 11.52 5.56
C SER A 42 -11.68 11.93 4.30
N LEU A 43 -12.06 11.41 3.13
CA LEU A 43 -11.43 11.73 1.85
C LEU A 43 -11.63 13.21 1.47
N SER A 44 -12.83 13.76 1.72
CA SER A 44 -13.13 15.19 1.50
C SER A 44 -12.25 16.09 2.36
N SER A 45 -12.03 15.74 3.63
CA SER A 45 -11.13 16.48 4.52
C SER A 45 -9.68 16.49 4.00
N VAL A 46 -9.21 15.36 3.46
CA VAL A 46 -7.86 15.29 2.85
C VAL A 46 -7.78 16.12 1.58
N GLN A 47 -8.86 16.17 0.79
CA GLN A 47 -8.92 17.05 -0.38
C GLN A 47 -8.71 18.52 0.00
N ASP A 48 -9.39 18.99 1.04
CA ASP A 48 -9.24 20.36 1.51
C ASP A 48 -7.79 20.67 1.95
N GLU A 49 -7.16 19.73 2.64
CA GLU A 49 -5.75 19.86 3.05
C GLU A 49 -4.80 19.90 1.85
N VAL A 50 -5.08 19.15 0.79
CA VAL A 50 -4.30 19.15 -0.46
C VAL A 50 -4.51 20.45 -1.22
N LEU A 51 -5.75 20.91 -1.38
CA LEU A 51 -6.10 22.17 -2.03
C LEU A 51 -5.43 23.38 -1.34
N ALA A 52 -5.32 23.35 -0.02
CA ALA A 52 -4.61 24.37 0.76
C ALA A 52 -3.10 24.46 0.45
N LYS A 53 -2.51 23.47 -0.25
CA LYS A 53 -1.14 23.50 -0.77
C LYS A 53 -1.02 24.21 -2.12
N GLY A 54 -2.14 24.66 -2.71
CA GLY A 54 -2.15 25.40 -3.98
C GLY A 54 -2.08 24.52 -5.24
N VAL A 55 -2.38 23.22 -5.12
CA VAL A 55 -2.45 22.26 -6.23
C VAL A 55 -3.89 21.85 -6.49
N ARG A 56 -4.18 21.26 -7.64
CA ARG A 56 -5.51 20.71 -7.94
C ARG A 56 -5.69 19.36 -7.27
N ALA A 57 -6.93 19.03 -6.85
CA ALA A 57 -7.27 17.72 -6.31
C ALA A 57 -8.66 17.29 -6.75
N ILE A 58 -8.80 16.00 -7.06
CA ILE A 58 -10.09 15.33 -7.24
C ILE A 58 -10.21 14.18 -6.27
N THR A 59 -11.41 13.91 -5.82
CA THR A 59 -11.74 12.75 -4.98
C THR A 59 -12.77 11.87 -5.65
N LEU A 60 -12.62 10.56 -5.48
CA LEU A 60 -13.59 9.56 -5.92
C LEU A 60 -13.78 8.51 -4.83
N LYS A 61 -15.04 8.11 -4.60
CA LYS A 61 -15.34 6.90 -3.84
C LYS A 61 -14.98 5.70 -4.68
N VAL A 62 -14.07 4.86 -4.20
CA VAL A 62 -13.57 3.69 -4.93
C VAL A 62 -13.35 2.54 -3.96
N ASP A 63 -14.00 1.41 -4.21
CA ASP A 63 -13.59 0.13 -3.68
C ASP A 63 -12.54 -0.48 -4.61
N VAL A 64 -11.32 -0.59 -4.14
CA VAL A 64 -10.20 -1.12 -4.94
C VAL A 64 -10.35 -2.60 -5.29
N ALA A 65 -11.22 -3.34 -4.60
CA ALA A 65 -11.56 -4.73 -4.94
C ALA A 65 -12.38 -4.84 -6.23
N ASP A 66 -12.96 -3.73 -6.69
CA ASP A 66 -13.73 -3.65 -7.94
C ASP A 66 -12.88 -3.06 -9.07
N ALA A 67 -12.62 -3.88 -10.09
CA ALA A 67 -11.81 -3.49 -11.24
C ALA A 67 -12.40 -2.32 -12.02
N GLN A 68 -13.73 -2.26 -12.18
CA GLN A 68 -14.41 -1.20 -12.93
C GLN A 68 -14.31 0.15 -12.21
N GLN A 69 -14.36 0.16 -10.88
CA GLN A 69 -14.18 1.39 -10.11
C GLN A 69 -12.74 1.92 -10.22
N ILE A 70 -11.73 1.06 -10.27
CA ILE A 70 -10.34 1.46 -10.51
C ILE A 70 -10.15 1.99 -11.95
N GLU A 71 -10.77 1.35 -12.94
CA GLU A 71 -10.75 1.85 -14.32
C GLU A 71 -11.42 3.23 -14.42
N GLY A 72 -12.58 3.41 -13.79
CA GLY A 72 -13.25 4.71 -13.67
C GLY A 72 -12.40 5.76 -12.96
N PHE A 73 -11.66 5.38 -11.92
CA PHE A 73 -10.72 6.26 -11.22
C PHE A 73 -9.59 6.73 -12.14
N ARG A 74 -8.99 5.82 -12.94
CA ARG A 74 -8.02 6.19 -13.97
C ARG A 74 -8.62 7.18 -14.97
N ASP A 75 -9.78 6.89 -15.52
CA ASP A 75 -10.40 7.71 -16.58
C ASP A 75 -10.72 9.12 -16.08
N GLN A 76 -11.26 9.24 -14.85
CA GLN A 76 -11.50 10.54 -14.22
C GLN A 76 -10.19 11.28 -13.93
N THR A 77 -9.13 10.57 -13.52
CA THR A 77 -7.80 11.16 -13.31
C THR A 77 -7.28 11.77 -14.61
N LEU A 78 -7.28 11.02 -15.69
CA LEU A 78 -6.81 11.47 -17.00
C LEU A 78 -7.65 12.64 -17.54
N THR A 79 -8.98 12.54 -17.44
CA THR A 79 -9.89 13.56 -17.98
C THR A 79 -9.82 14.88 -17.22
N ARG A 80 -9.80 14.82 -15.88
CA ARG A 80 -9.94 16.02 -15.04
C ARG A 80 -8.61 16.68 -14.69
N LEU A 81 -7.52 15.90 -14.61
CA LEU A 81 -6.19 16.42 -14.27
C LEU A 81 -5.24 16.46 -15.49
N GLY A 82 -5.61 15.82 -16.60
CA GLY A 82 -4.85 15.88 -17.85
C GLY A 82 -3.73 14.85 -17.97
N GLY A 83 -3.60 13.92 -17.02
CA GLY A 83 -2.57 12.89 -17.03
C GLY A 83 -2.40 12.19 -15.69
N VAL A 84 -1.46 11.24 -15.63
CA VAL A 84 -1.01 10.60 -14.39
C VAL A 84 0.48 10.27 -14.53
N HIS A 85 1.25 10.44 -13.47
CA HIS A 85 2.70 10.22 -13.48
C HIS A 85 3.17 9.38 -12.29
N VAL A 86 2.49 9.46 -11.14
CA VAL A 86 2.74 8.60 -9.99
C VAL A 86 1.45 7.88 -9.63
N VAL A 87 1.54 6.56 -9.40
CA VAL A 87 0.41 5.73 -8.94
C VAL A 87 0.80 5.05 -7.64
N CYS A 88 0.07 5.34 -6.57
CA CYS A 88 0.25 4.68 -5.28
C CYS A 88 -0.91 3.71 -5.01
N ASN A 89 -0.70 2.43 -5.27
CA ASN A 89 -1.59 1.35 -4.87
C ASN A 89 -1.39 1.10 -3.38
N ASN A 90 -2.13 1.84 -2.54
CA ASN A 90 -1.86 1.89 -1.11
C ASN A 90 -3.01 1.39 -0.24
N ALA A 91 -4.25 1.38 -0.71
CA ALA A 91 -5.38 0.86 0.05
C ALA A 91 -5.07 -0.52 0.67
N GLY A 92 -5.44 -0.72 1.93
CA GLY A 92 -5.13 -1.96 2.62
C GLY A 92 -5.90 -2.14 3.92
N VAL A 93 -6.14 -3.40 4.26
CA VAL A 93 -6.82 -3.85 5.47
C VAL A 93 -6.00 -4.95 6.16
N SER A 94 -6.22 -5.17 7.45
CA SER A 94 -5.42 -6.11 8.24
C SER A 94 -6.27 -6.91 9.24
N PRO A 95 -7.15 -7.79 8.78
CA PRO A 95 -7.74 -8.77 9.68
C PRO A 95 -6.64 -9.70 10.20
N LEU A 96 -6.60 -9.91 11.52
CA LEU A 96 -5.66 -10.83 12.17
C LEU A 96 -6.33 -12.18 12.43
N GLY A 97 -5.51 -13.20 12.57
CA GLY A 97 -5.92 -14.57 12.90
C GLY A 97 -4.83 -15.56 12.53
N ALA A 98 -4.85 -16.74 13.16
CA ALA A 98 -4.08 -17.85 12.66
C ALA A 98 -4.63 -18.25 11.27
N VAL A 99 -3.79 -18.87 10.44
CA VAL A 99 -4.15 -19.20 9.04
C VAL A 99 -5.47 -19.97 8.95
N TRP A 100 -5.74 -20.89 9.89
CA TRP A 100 -6.95 -21.71 9.95
C TRP A 100 -8.14 -21.04 10.63
N GLU A 101 -7.97 -19.88 11.27
CA GLU A 101 -9.05 -19.12 11.93
C GLU A 101 -9.71 -18.12 11.01
N ASN A 102 -8.99 -17.62 9.99
CA ASN A 102 -9.58 -16.70 9.03
C ASN A 102 -10.64 -17.43 8.19
N SER A 103 -11.87 -16.93 8.22
CA SER A 103 -12.97 -17.44 7.42
C SER A 103 -12.75 -17.18 5.92
N ALA A 104 -13.51 -17.88 5.07
CA ALA A 104 -13.50 -17.60 3.62
C ALA A 104 -13.82 -16.13 3.31
N ALA A 105 -14.72 -15.49 4.08
CA ALA A 105 -15.05 -14.08 3.95
C ALA A 105 -13.88 -13.16 4.34
N ASP A 106 -13.08 -13.50 5.36
CA ASP A 106 -11.85 -12.78 5.70
C ASP A 106 -10.84 -12.86 4.57
N TRP A 107 -10.64 -14.04 4.02
CA TRP A 107 -9.76 -14.26 2.87
C TRP A 107 -10.23 -13.48 1.65
N GLN A 108 -11.52 -13.55 1.33
CA GLN A 108 -12.10 -12.80 0.21
C GLN A 108 -11.85 -11.30 0.36
N TRP A 109 -12.14 -10.75 1.53
CA TRP A 109 -11.98 -9.32 1.79
C TRP A 109 -10.52 -8.87 1.69
N ILE A 110 -9.61 -9.56 2.40
CA ILE A 110 -8.20 -9.14 2.41
C ILE A 110 -7.53 -9.34 1.06
N LEU A 111 -7.83 -10.41 0.33
CA LEU A 111 -7.34 -10.62 -1.04
C LEU A 111 -7.89 -9.56 -1.98
N GLY A 112 -9.18 -9.25 -1.88
CA GLY A 112 -9.82 -8.21 -2.67
C GLY A 112 -9.13 -6.87 -2.54
N VAL A 113 -8.93 -6.41 -1.31
CA VAL A 113 -8.33 -5.08 -1.06
C VAL A 113 -6.82 -5.10 -1.25
N ASN A 114 -6.09 -5.98 -0.55
CA ASN A 114 -4.63 -5.90 -0.46
C ASN A 114 -3.90 -6.43 -1.69
N LEU A 115 -4.48 -7.37 -2.43
CA LEU A 115 -3.87 -7.96 -3.62
C LEU A 115 -4.57 -7.51 -4.89
N TRP A 116 -5.86 -7.82 -5.03
CA TRP A 116 -6.59 -7.44 -6.25
C TRP A 116 -6.63 -5.94 -6.45
N GLY A 117 -6.74 -5.13 -5.40
CA GLY A 117 -6.64 -3.68 -5.50
C GLY A 117 -5.32 -3.22 -6.14
N VAL A 118 -4.19 -3.86 -5.78
CA VAL A 118 -2.90 -3.57 -6.41
C VAL A 118 -2.86 -4.06 -7.87
N VAL A 119 -3.37 -5.28 -8.12
CA VAL A 119 -3.46 -5.85 -9.48
C VAL A 119 -4.30 -4.94 -10.39
N HIS A 120 -5.46 -4.49 -9.92
CA HIS A 120 -6.34 -3.60 -10.69
C HIS A 120 -5.67 -2.25 -10.97
N GLY A 121 -5.00 -1.67 -9.96
CA GLY A 121 -4.24 -0.43 -10.13
C GLY A 121 -3.13 -0.57 -11.16
N VAL A 122 -2.32 -1.62 -11.08
CA VAL A 122 -1.28 -1.90 -12.08
C VAL A 122 -1.89 -2.07 -13.49
N ARG A 123 -2.93 -2.91 -13.62
CA ARG A 123 -3.60 -3.15 -14.91
C ARG A 123 -4.21 -1.88 -15.52
N ALA A 124 -4.80 -1.04 -14.70
CA ALA A 124 -5.45 0.18 -15.17
C ALA A 124 -4.44 1.27 -15.59
N PHE A 125 -3.38 1.46 -14.81
CA PHE A 125 -2.49 2.61 -15.00
C PHE A 125 -1.19 2.29 -15.76
N ALA A 126 -0.62 1.09 -15.63
CA ALA A 126 0.66 0.77 -16.25
C ALA A 126 0.66 0.93 -17.78
N PRO A 127 -0.38 0.52 -18.54
CA PRO A 127 -0.41 0.76 -19.98
C PRO A 127 -0.29 2.23 -20.39
N HIS A 128 -0.93 3.13 -19.61
CA HIS A 128 -0.84 4.57 -19.86
C HIS A 128 0.58 5.11 -19.55
N LEU A 129 1.16 4.71 -18.42
CA LEU A 129 2.52 5.12 -18.05
C LEU A 129 3.55 4.60 -19.08
N ILE A 130 3.38 3.38 -19.55
CA ILE A 130 4.24 2.78 -20.61
C ILE A 130 4.12 3.55 -21.92
N ALA A 131 2.89 3.92 -22.32
CA ALA A 131 2.65 4.65 -23.57
C ALA A 131 3.29 6.05 -23.56
N GLN A 132 3.32 6.74 -22.41
CA GLN A 132 4.00 8.03 -22.26
C GLN A 132 5.50 7.88 -21.92
N ASP A 133 5.96 6.65 -21.66
CA ASP A 133 7.32 6.27 -21.25
C ASP A 133 7.86 7.09 -20.07
N GLU A 134 6.99 7.56 -19.21
CA GLU A 134 7.31 8.29 -18.00
C GLU A 134 6.32 7.93 -16.88
N GLY A 135 6.83 7.70 -15.68
CA GLY A 135 6.01 7.51 -14.50
C GLY A 135 6.66 6.64 -13.44
N HIS A 136 5.92 6.48 -12.33
CA HIS A 136 6.37 5.63 -11.22
C HIS A 136 5.19 4.97 -10.53
N ILE A 137 5.26 3.66 -10.32
CA ILE A 137 4.26 2.89 -9.58
C ILE A 137 4.84 2.55 -8.20
N VAL A 138 4.13 2.92 -7.15
CA VAL A 138 4.44 2.55 -5.76
C VAL A 138 3.38 1.59 -5.25
N ASN A 139 3.77 0.35 -4.95
CA ASN A 139 2.88 -0.64 -4.35
C ASN A 139 3.16 -0.76 -2.85
N THR A 140 2.14 -0.57 -2.02
CA THR A 140 2.28 -0.67 -0.57
C THR A 140 2.13 -2.13 -0.11
N ALA A 141 3.28 -2.76 0.12
CA ALA A 141 3.37 -4.04 0.80
C ALA A 141 3.43 -3.86 2.33
N SER A 142 4.38 -4.46 2.98
CA SER A 142 4.69 -4.40 4.41
C SER A 142 6.00 -5.16 4.65
N VAL A 143 6.61 -5.00 5.81
CA VAL A 143 7.61 -5.97 6.29
C VAL A 143 7.06 -7.40 6.31
N SER A 144 5.74 -7.56 6.51
CA SER A 144 5.02 -8.84 6.38
C SER A 144 4.97 -9.41 4.96
N GLY A 145 5.49 -8.70 3.97
CA GLY A 145 5.77 -9.21 2.63
C GLY A 145 7.18 -9.75 2.46
N LEU A 146 8.03 -9.56 3.47
CA LEU A 146 9.44 -10.00 3.46
C LEU A 146 9.75 -11.01 4.58
N ILE A 147 8.90 -11.05 5.62
CA ILE A 147 8.93 -11.99 6.73
C ILE A 147 7.49 -12.45 7.02
N SER A 148 7.33 -13.54 7.79
CA SER A 148 6.01 -14.13 8.06
C SER A 148 5.75 -14.23 9.57
N PRO A 149 5.39 -13.12 10.25
CA PRO A 149 5.07 -13.18 11.68
C PRO A 149 3.81 -14.02 11.94
N PRO A 150 3.76 -14.78 13.07
CA PRO A 150 2.61 -15.59 13.41
C PRO A 150 1.36 -14.74 13.70
N GLY A 151 0.18 -15.31 13.44
CA GLY A 151 -1.12 -14.66 13.71
C GLY A 151 -1.52 -13.60 12.70
N SER A 152 -0.84 -13.53 11.56
CA SER A 152 -1.13 -12.61 10.46
C SER A 152 -1.14 -13.34 9.12
N GLY A 153 -1.62 -14.59 9.09
CA GLY A 153 -1.43 -15.48 7.93
C GLY A 153 -1.96 -14.91 6.63
N ALA A 154 -3.24 -14.52 6.58
CA ALA A 154 -3.85 -13.94 5.38
C ALA A 154 -3.15 -12.62 4.97
N TYR A 155 -2.79 -11.78 5.93
CA TYR A 155 -2.05 -10.55 5.68
C TYR A 155 -0.66 -10.81 5.09
N ASN A 156 0.09 -11.76 5.68
CA ASN A 156 1.42 -12.15 5.17
C ASN A 156 1.33 -12.61 3.71
N VAL A 157 0.36 -13.46 3.37
CA VAL A 157 0.14 -13.96 2.00
C VAL A 157 -0.07 -12.79 1.04
N THR A 158 -0.99 -11.86 1.36
CA THR A 158 -1.26 -10.72 0.46
C THR A 158 -0.03 -9.83 0.29
N LYS A 159 0.72 -9.58 1.36
CA LYS A 159 1.88 -8.67 1.29
C LYS A 159 3.10 -9.30 0.62
N HIS A 160 3.31 -10.62 0.73
CA HIS A 160 4.29 -11.35 -0.09
C HIS A 160 3.90 -11.33 -1.58
N ALA A 161 2.62 -11.53 -1.90
CA ALA A 161 2.13 -11.45 -3.27
C ALA A 161 2.35 -10.05 -3.88
N VAL A 162 2.15 -8.96 -3.12
CA VAL A 162 2.43 -7.59 -3.59
C VAL A 162 3.93 -7.37 -3.84
N VAL A 163 4.82 -7.94 -3.01
CA VAL A 163 6.26 -7.87 -3.28
C VAL A 163 6.59 -8.58 -4.59
N ALA A 164 6.17 -9.84 -4.75
CA ALA A 164 6.42 -10.63 -5.96
C ALA A 164 5.84 -9.98 -7.23
N LEU A 165 4.61 -9.44 -7.14
CA LEU A 165 3.98 -8.68 -8.25
C LEU A 165 4.81 -7.45 -8.63
N SER A 166 5.35 -6.74 -7.65
CA SER A 166 6.16 -5.54 -7.90
C SER A 166 7.49 -5.88 -8.54
N GLU A 167 8.13 -6.97 -8.11
CA GLU A 167 9.37 -7.50 -8.71
C GLU A 167 9.13 -7.91 -10.16
N SER A 168 8.07 -8.68 -10.43
CA SER A 168 7.68 -9.09 -11.78
C SER A 168 7.42 -7.88 -12.67
N LEU A 169 6.63 -6.91 -12.19
CA LEU A 169 6.35 -5.68 -12.94
C LEU A 169 7.64 -4.92 -13.28
N HIS A 170 8.57 -4.84 -12.33
CA HIS A 170 9.86 -4.20 -12.58
C HIS A 170 10.63 -4.90 -13.71
N HIS A 171 10.70 -6.23 -13.68
CA HIS A 171 11.38 -6.99 -14.73
C HIS A 171 10.70 -6.85 -16.09
N ASP A 172 9.38 -6.98 -16.15
CA ASP A 172 8.60 -6.82 -17.38
C ASP A 172 8.82 -5.45 -18.05
N LEU A 173 8.89 -4.37 -17.22
CA LEU A 173 9.17 -3.02 -17.71
C LEU A 173 10.61 -2.89 -18.22
N ARG A 174 11.60 -3.51 -17.55
CA ARG A 174 13.01 -3.50 -18.01
C ARG A 174 13.18 -4.26 -19.33
N GLU A 175 12.53 -5.40 -19.50
CA GLU A 175 12.55 -6.16 -20.79
C GLU A 175 12.02 -5.32 -21.95
N ARG A 176 11.08 -4.41 -21.70
CA ARG A 176 10.53 -3.48 -22.70
C ARG A 176 11.36 -2.21 -22.88
N ASN A 177 12.47 -2.05 -22.16
CA ASN A 177 13.26 -0.82 -22.11
C ASN A 177 12.45 0.41 -21.68
N SER A 178 11.38 0.23 -20.91
CA SER A 178 10.54 1.34 -20.42
C SER A 178 11.24 2.11 -19.28
N HIS A 179 11.09 3.44 -19.28
CA HIS A 179 11.59 4.31 -18.23
C HIS A 179 10.66 4.41 -17.03
N VAL A 180 9.51 3.70 -17.04
CA VAL A 180 8.60 3.67 -15.88
C VAL A 180 9.27 2.99 -14.68
N GLY A 181 9.30 3.70 -13.55
CA GLY A 181 9.85 3.20 -12.29
C GLY A 181 8.85 2.37 -11.50
N VAL A 182 9.36 1.48 -10.66
CA VAL A 182 8.57 0.73 -9.68
C VAL A 182 9.24 0.78 -8.33
N SER A 183 8.45 1.01 -7.28
CA SER A 183 8.88 0.85 -5.89
C SER A 183 7.89 -0.02 -5.12
N VAL A 184 8.40 -0.84 -4.21
CA VAL A 184 7.61 -1.56 -3.23
C VAL A 184 7.87 -0.99 -1.83
N LEU A 185 6.83 -0.44 -1.21
CA LEU A 185 6.90 0.14 0.13
C LEU A 185 6.65 -0.95 1.17
N CYS A 186 7.62 -1.19 2.04
CA CYS A 186 7.58 -2.22 3.08
C CYS A 186 7.71 -1.59 4.48
N PRO A 187 6.68 -0.92 4.99
CA PRO A 187 6.69 -0.35 6.34
C PRO A 187 6.50 -1.44 7.40
N ALA A 188 7.00 -1.18 8.62
CA ALA A 188 6.66 -1.96 9.81
C ALA A 188 5.56 -1.24 10.62
N TYR A 189 5.75 -1.07 11.92
CA TYR A 189 4.78 -0.44 12.81
C TYR A 189 4.79 1.08 12.63
N VAL A 190 3.80 1.60 11.91
CA VAL A 190 3.57 3.03 11.70
C VAL A 190 2.26 3.41 12.37
N PRO A 191 2.20 4.47 13.19
CA PRO A 191 0.97 4.92 13.85
C PRO A 191 -0.09 5.35 12.81
N THR A 192 -0.95 4.41 12.43
CA THR A 192 -2.06 4.59 11.46
C THR A 192 -3.28 3.82 11.92
N GLY A 193 -4.41 4.03 11.25
CA GLY A 193 -5.67 3.31 11.51
C GLY A 193 -5.75 1.90 10.94
N ILE A 194 -4.64 1.30 10.50
CA ILE A 194 -4.65 -0.05 9.87
C ILE A 194 -5.19 -1.13 10.82
N VAL A 195 -4.93 -1.00 12.12
CA VAL A 195 -5.43 -1.93 13.14
C VAL A 195 -6.94 -1.83 13.40
N ASP A 196 -7.56 -0.79 12.87
CA ASP A 196 -9.00 -0.52 12.96
C ASP A 196 -9.69 -0.73 11.59
N SER A 197 -9.06 -1.46 10.67
CA SER A 197 -9.55 -1.65 9.30
C SER A 197 -10.92 -2.33 9.22
N GLU A 198 -11.33 -3.09 10.24
CA GLU A 198 -12.68 -3.70 10.33
C GLU A 198 -13.82 -2.68 10.16
N ARG A 199 -13.61 -1.39 10.45
CA ARG A 199 -14.59 -0.34 10.20
C ARG A 199 -15.00 -0.22 8.72
N ASN A 200 -14.14 -0.63 7.80
CA ASN A 200 -14.35 -0.60 6.36
C ASN A 200 -14.77 -1.96 5.79
N ARG A 201 -15.06 -2.94 6.66
CA ARG A 201 -15.49 -4.27 6.22
C ARG A 201 -16.89 -4.20 5.61
N PRO A 202 -17.09 -4.74 4.39
CA PRO A 202 -18.40 -4.86 3.79
C PRO A 202 -19.36 -5.63 4.72
N LYS A 203 -20.55 -5.08 4.97
CA LYS A 203 -21.52 -5.64 5.95
C LYS A 203 -21.98 -7.05 5.56
N GLU A 204 -22.08 -7.32 4.27
CA GLU A 204 -22.46 -8.61 3.69
C GLU A 204 -21.48 -9.74 4.01
N LEU A 205 -20.23 -9.42 4.30
CA LEU A 205 -19.20 -10.41 4.68
C LEU A 205 -19.28 -10.82 6.16
N GLY A 206 -20.15 -10.16 6.94
CA GLY A 206 -20.30 -10.45 8.36
C GLY A 206 -19.03 -10.20 9.18
N VAL A 207 -19.05 -10.62 10.44
CA VAL A 207 -17.89 -10.51 11.36
C VAL A 207 -17.46 -11.90 11.78
N SER A 208 -16.18 -12.21 11.65
CA SER A 208 -15.61 -13.48 12.10
C SER A 208 -15.47 -13.54 13.62
N LYS A 209 -15.78 -14.68 14.21
CA LYS A 209 -15.45 -14.94 15.61
C LYS A 209 -13.94 -15.07 15.76
N LYS A 210 -13.38 -14.35 16.71
CA LYS A 210 -11.94 -14.38 17.00
C LYS A 210 -11.69 -15.18 18.27
N SER A 211 -10.65 -15.99 18.27
CA SER A 211 -10.18 -16.68 19.48
C SER A 211 -9.59 -15.67 20.49
N GLU A 212 -9.51 -16.06 21.77
CA GLU A 212 -8.83 -15.27 22.80
C GLU A 212 -7.39 -14.96 22.42
N GLN A 213 -6.70 -15.91 21.80
CA GLN A 213 -5.33 -15.74 21.33
C GLN A 213 -5.24 -14.68 20.22
N THR A 214 -6.18 -14.65 19.29
CA THR A 214 -6.24 -13.62 18.24
C THR A 214 -6.55 -12.24 18.83
N LEU A 215 -7.48 -12.14 19.78
CA LEU A 215 -7.77 -10.88 20.48
C LEU A 215 -6.55 -10.36 21.25
N ALA A 216 -5.82 -11.23 21.93
CA ALA A 216 -4.57 -10.85 22.62
C ALA A 216 -3.51 -10.34 21.63
N ARG A 217 -3.35 -10.97 20.47
CA ARG A 217 -2.45 -10.52 19.41
C ARG A 217 -2.86 -9.17 18.82
N GLU A 218 -4.14 -8.96 18.59
CA GLU A 218 -4.66 -7.66 18.15
C GLU A 218 -4.32 -6.54 19.13
N ALA A 219 -4.49 -6.80 20.42
CA ALA A 219 -4.12 -5.83 21.46
C ALA A 219 -2.61 -5.52 21.46
N MET A 220 -1.76 -6.54 21.30
CA MET A 220 -0.31 -6.37 21.15
C MET A 220 0.06 -5.58 19.90
N LEU A 221 -0.54 -5.91 18.75
CA LEU A 221 -0.30 -5.19 17.50
C LEU A 221 -0.75 -3.74 17.59
N ARG A 222 -1.93 -3.49 18.17
CA ARG A 222 -2.45 -2.14 18.41
C ARG A 222 -1.48 -1.31 19.25
N LYS A 223 -0.93 -1.90 20.31
CA LYS A 223 0.10 -1.27 21.13
C LYS A 223 1.38 -0.99 20.33
N ALA A 224 1.87 -1.96 19.57
CA ALA A 224 3.07 -1.83 18.74
C ALA A 224 2.91 -0.73 17.66
N VAL A 225 1.78 -0.69 16.98
CA VAL A 225 1.47 0.34 15.98
C VAL A 225 1.39 1.72 16.64
N LYS A 226 0.68 1.88 17.76
CA LYS A 226 0.59 3.15 18.48
C LYS A 226 1.94 3.66 18.99
N SER A 227 2.85 2.76 19.35
CA SER A 227 4.20 3.09 19.83
C SER A 227 5.25 3.16 18.71
N GLY A 228 4.83 3.05 17.46
CA GLY A 228 5.71 3.17 16.30
C GLY A 228 6.47 4.50 16.28
N LYS A 229 7.78 4.43 16.07
CA LYS A 229 8.66 5.61 16.11
C LYS A 229 8.76 6.35 14.77
N VAL A 230 8.38 5.68 13.69
CA VAL A 230 8.39 6.27 12.33
C VAL A 230 6.97 6.73 12.03
N SER A 231 6.79 8.02 11.80
CA SER A 231 5.47 8.58 11.49
C SER A 231 5.05 8.28 10.04
N ALA A 232 3.74 8.40 9.75
CA ALA A 232 3.23 8.28 8.40
C ALA A 232 3.86 9.31 7.45
N ASP A 233 4.12 10.53 7.93
CA ASP A 233 4.77 11.58 7.15
C ASP A 233 6.23 11.24 6.82
N GLN A 234 6.97 10.66 7.76
CA GLN A 234 8.33 10.18 7.47
C GLN A 234 8.34 9.07 6.43
N VAL A 235 7.35 8.18 6.46
CA VAL A 235 7.17 7.15 5.41
C VAL A 235 6.86 7.80 4.07
N ALA A 236 5.97 8.77 4.03
CA ALA A 236 5.62 9.49 2.81
C ALA A 236 6.83 10.22 2.21
N GLN A 237 7.65 10.88 3.03
CA GLN A 237 8.91 11.50 2.58
C GLN A 237 9.90 10.45 2.03
N ALA A 238 9.97 9.26 2.64
CA ALA A 238 10.79 8.17 2.13
C ALA A 238 10.30 7.66 0.75
N VAL A 239 8.98 7.68 0.51
CA VAL A 239 8.38 7.37 -0.80
C VAL A 239 8.78 8.43 -1.84
N VAL A 240 8.62 9.72 -1.55
CA VAL A 240 9.05 10.81 -2.44
C VAL A 240 10.53 10.69 -2.78
N ALA A 241 11.38 10.48 -1.78
CA ALA A 241 12.81 10.32 -1.97
C ALA A 241 13.15 9.07 -2.81
N ALA A 242 12.39 7.97 -2.63
CA ALA A 242 12.60 6.74 -3.40
C ALA A 242 12.21 6.91 -4.88
N ILE A 243 11.10 7.60 -5.18
CA ILE A 243 10.69 7.94 -6.55
C ILE A 243 11.79 8.75 -7.25
N LYS A 244 12.29 9.81 -6.60
CA LYS A 244 13.36 10.67 -7.15
C LYS A 244 14.67 9.93 -7.37
N ALA A 245 14.99 8.94 -6.50
CA ALA A 245 16.19 8.11 -6.56
C ALA A 245 16.00 6.78 -7.33
N GLU A 246 14.81 6.53 -7.87
CA GLU A 246 14.42 5.28 -8.57
C GLU A 246 14.70 4.01 -7.75
N ARG A 247 14.51 4.11 -6.42
CA ARG A 247 14.76 3.01 -5.49
C ARG A 247 13.59 2.03 -5.49
N PHE A 248 13.88 0.74 -5.72
CA PHE A 248 12.85 -0.29 -5.76
C PHE A 248 12.31 -0.65 -4.37
N TYR A 249 13.14 -1.11 -3.43
CA TYR A 249 12.68 -1.44 -2.07
C TYR A 249 12.73 -0.22 -1.13
N ILE A 250 11.57 0.16 -0.56
CA ILE A 250 11.46 1.24 0.42
C ILE A 250 11.32 0.61 1.82
N LEU A 251 12.45 0.38 2.49
CA LEU A 251 12.51 -0.17 3.84
C LEU A 251 12.64 0.97 4.86
N THR A 252 11.52 1.34 5.48
CA THR A 252 11.47 2.47 6.41
C THR A 252 11.96 2.16 7.83
N HIS A 253 12.15 0.86 8.15
CA HIS A 253 12.57 0.37 9.45
C HIS A 253 13.85 -0.46 9.34
N PRO A 254 15.06 0.12 9.50
CA PRO A 254 16.33 -0.57 9.25
C PRO A 254 16.54 -1.86 10.04
N LYS A 255 15.97 -1.96 11.25
CA LYS A 255 16.09 -3.14 12.12
C LYS A 255 15.52 -4.42 11.52
N ILE A 256 14.59 -4.33 10.55
CA ILE A 256 13.98 -5.49 9.93
C ILE A 256 14.96 -6.30 9.05
N LYS A 257 16.07 -5.70 8.62
CA LYS A 257 17.04 -6.36 7.73
C LYS A 257 17.57 -7.67 8.31
N GLY A 258 17.80 -7.74 9.63
CA GLY A 258 18.24 -8.96 10.29
C GLY A 258 17.22 -10.10 10.18
N ALA A 259 15.93 -9.81 10.34
CA ALA A 259 14.88 -10.81 10.20
C ALA A 259 14.71 -11.28 8.74
N ILE A 260 14.87 -10.37 7.77
CA ILE A 260 14.87 -10.72 6.33
C ILE A 260 16.03 -11.64 6.02
N GLN A 261 17.25 -11.29 6.47
CA GLN A 261 18.44 -12.11 6.29
C GLN A 261 18.26 -13.49 6.91
N ALA A 262 17.79 -13.57 8.14
CA ALA A 262 17.55 -14.83 8.84
C ALA A 262 16.56 -15.74 8.07
N ARG A 263 15.48 -15.18 7.50
CA ARG A 263 14.57 -15.91 6.65
C ARG A 263 15.26 -16.45 5.38
N MET A 264 16.07 -15.64 4.71
CA MET A 264 16.80 -16.09 3.52
C MET A 264 17.81 -17.20 3.85
N GLU A 265 18.51 -17.07 4.97
CA GLU A 265 19.42 -18.14 5.45
C GLU A 265 18.68 -19.44 5.74
N ASP A 266 17.47 -19.39 6.32
CA ASP A 266 16.66 -20.59 6.56
C ASP A 266 16.26 -21.27 5.26
N ILE A 267 15.84 -20.48 4.25
CA ILE A 267 15.50 -20.99 2.91
C ILE A 267 16.71 -21.64 2.25
N LEU A 268 17.84 -20.93 2.18
CA LEU A 268 19.06 -21.38 1.50
C LEU A 268 19.65 -22.66 2.14
N ASN A 269 19.46 -22.83 3.44
CA ASN A 269 19.98 -23.98 4.18
C ASN A 269 18.92 -25.07 4.44
N GLY A 270 17.73 -24.97 3.85
CA GLY A 270 16.65 -25.95 4.01
C GLY A 270 16.15 -26.11 5.45
N ARG A 271 16.24 -25.06 6.28
CA ARG A 271 15.83 -25.07 7.68
C ARG A 271 14.35 -24.68 7.84
N ALA A 272 13.73 -25.15 8.92
CA ALA A 272 12.41 -24.64 9.32
C ALA A 272 12.48 -23.12 9.58
N PRO A 273 11.41 -22.35 9.23
CA PRO A 273 11.41 -20.92 9.39
C PRO A 273 11.46 -20.50 10.87
N ARG A 274 12.39 -19.64 11.23
CA ARG A 274 12.47 -19.03 12.56
C ARG A 274 11.33 -18.02 12.76
N ASN A 275 10.86 -17.88 14.01
CA ASN A 275 9.91 -16.81 14.32
C ASN A 275 10.58 -15.43 14.21
N PRO A 276 10.17 -14.57 13.27
CA PRO A 276 10.85 -13.28 13.03
C PRO A 276 10.65 -12.26 14.17
N LEU A 277 9.72 -12.51 15.10
CA LEU A 277 9.48 -11.65 16.26
C LEU A 277 10.33 -12.03 17.47
N ALA A 278 11.06 -13.13 17.39
CA ALA A 278 11.98 -13.61 18.43
C ALA A 278 13.47 -13.37 18.11
N LEU A 279 13.73 -12.62 17.02
CA LEU A 279 15.07 -12.28 16.52
C LEU A 279 15.55 -10.91 17.00
#